data_2b94315e603866d9696c1ac6d0a2ca84
#
_entry.id   2b94315e603866d9696c1ac6d0a2ca84
#
_cell.length_a   1.000
_cell.length_b   1.000
_cell.length_c   1.000
_cell.angle_alpha   90.00
_cell.angle_beta   90.00
_cell.angle_gamma   90.00
#
_symmetry.space_group_name_H-M   'P 1'
#
loop_
_entity.id
_entity.type
_entity.pdbx_description
1 polymer ?
#
loop_
_entity_poly.entity_id
_entity_poly.type
_entity_poly.pdbx_seq_one_letter_code
_entity_poly.pdbx_strand_id
1 'polypeptide(L)'
;IIVNEITSQEVKIVEREKTEARFRFKRYKIQEVIKPNQVILIQVLKDERGQKGAALSTFISIAGKYTVLMPNTPKGGGISRKIFNPGERKKIRTILNTISIPKEMGLIVRTAGSNKTKNDINHDLQTSIKTWNEIKETALNSIAPSLIHEESDIIKRTLRDMYDEDTNSIVIEGNEGYKKAQTFMK
;
A
#
# COMPACT_ATOMS: atom_id res chain seq x y z
N ILE A 1 -3.77 -7.15 12.26
CA ILE A 1 -2.56 -8.00 12.33
C ILE A 1 -2.00 -7.81 13.72
N ILE A 2 -2.08 -8.84 14.52
CA ILE A 2 -1.02 -9.05 15.48
C ILE A 2 0.12 -9.59 14.63
N VAL A 3 1.17 -8.83 14.47
CA VAL A 3 2.45 -9.33 13.98
C VAL A 3 2.98 -10.21 15.11
N ASN A 4 2.68 -11.50 15.10
CA ASN A 4 3.53 -12.42 15.81
C ASN A 4 4.89 -12.30 15.12
N GLU A 5 5.92 -11.98 15.89
CA GLU A 5 7.30 -12.01 15.43
C GLU A 5 7.51 -13.35 14.71
N ILE A 6 7.75 -13.25 13.40
CA ILE A 6 8.22 -14.37 12.61
C ILE A 6 9.61 -14.64 13.18
N THR A 7 9.72 -15.69 13.96
CA THR A 7 10.99 -16.08 14.58
C THR A 7 12.01 -16.37 13.47
N SER A 8 13.26 -16.03 13.73
CA SER A 8 14.40 -16.20 12.81
C SER A 8 14.56 -17.61 12.22
N GLN A 9 13.84 -18.60 12.73
CA GLN A 9 13.79 -19.97 12.19
C GLN A 9 12.88 -20.11 10.97
N GLU A 10 11.77 -19.39 10.89
CA GLU A 10 10.86 -19.43 9.73
C GLU A 10 11.47 -18.75 8.51
N VAL A 11 12.31 -17.72 8.72
CA VAL A 11 13.07 -17.07 7.65
C VAL A 11 14.10 -18.01 7.04
N LYS A 12 14.74 -18.90 7.83
CA LYS A 12 15.72 -19.89 7.35
C LYS A 12 15.09 -21.01 6.50
N ILE A 13 13.85 -21.38 6.77
CA ILE A 13 13.12 -22.40 5.97
C ILE A 13 12.83 -21.86 4.58
N VAL A 14 12.46 -20.60 4.47
CA VAL A 14 12.20 -19.95 3.17
C VAL A 14 13.49 -19.76 2.34
N GLU A 15 14.66 -19.64 2.98
CA GLU A 15 15.93 -19.51 2.27
C GLU A 15 16.49 -20.84 1.72
N ARG A 16 16.19 -21.96 2.31
CA ARG A 16 16.64 -23.29 1.85
C ARG A 16 15.90 -23.80 0.61
N GLU A 17 14.68 -23.34 0.36
CA GLU A 17 13.89 -23.75 -0.82
C GLU A 17 14.18 -22.91 -2.08
N LYS A 18 15.16 -22.01 -2.04
CA LYS A 18 15.47 -21.10 -3.16
C LYS A 18 16.26 -21.71 -4.32
N THR A 19 16.67 -22.97 -4.25
CA THR A 19 17.61 -23.53 -5.23
C THR A 19 16.97 -24.41 -6.28
N GLU A 20 15.77 -24.92 -6.13
CA GLU A 20 15.14 -25.75 -7.16
C GLU A 20 13.62 -25.58 -7.23
N ALA A 21 13.15 -25.41 -8.44
CA ALA A 21 11.77 -25.40 -8.93
C ALA A 21 11.09 -24.01 -9.03
N ARG A 22 10.63 -23.73 -10.25
CA ARG A 22 9.58 -22.77 -10.55
C ARG A 22 8.53 -22.83 -9.45
N PHE A 23 8.46 -21.82 -8.58
CA PHE A 23 7.51 -21.74 -7.49
C PHE A 23 6.08 -21.80 -8.04
N ARG A 24 5.49 -22.98 -8.05
CA ARG A 24 4.05 -23.11 -7.99
C ARG A 24 3.66 -22.63 -6.59
N PHE A 25 3.06 -21.43 -6.48
CA PHE A 25 2.46 -20.97 -5.24
C PHE A 25 1.50 -22.07 -4.74
N LYS A 26 1.89 -22.76 -3.69
CA LYS A 26 1.01 -23.74 -3.05
C LYS A 26 -0.17 -22.96 -2.50
N ARG A 27 -1.35 -23.22 -3.02
CA ARG A 27 -2.58 -22.59 -2.53
C ARG A 27 -2.97 -23.31 -1.25
N TYR A 28 -2.73 -22.66 -0.13
CA TYR A 28 -3.20 -23.14 1.16
C TYR A 28 -4.71 -22.87 1.28
N LYS A 29 -5.43 -23.77 1.94
CA LYS A 29 -6.80 -23.51 2.35
C LYS A 29 -6.77 -22.49 3.50
N ILE A 30 -7.84 -21.68 3.59
CA ILE A 30 -7.90 -20.64 4.63
C ILE A 30 -7.78 -21.23 6.05
N GLN A 31 -8.30 -22.43 6.27
CA GLN A 31 -8.22 -23.13 7.55
C GLN A 31 -6.79 -23.57 7.92
N GLU A 32 -5.89 -23.68 6.94
CA GLU A 32 -4.47 -24.01 7.17
C GLU A 32 -3.67 -22.79 7.59
N VAL A 33 -4.14 -21.59 7.24
CA VAL A 33 -3.41 -20.33 7.40
C VAL A 33 -3.95 -19.49 8.55
N ILE A 34 -5.28 -19.50 8.78
CA ILE A 34 -5.94 -18.71 9.82
C ILE A 34 -6.60 -19.66 10.82
N LYS A 35 -6.29 -19.45 12.11
CA LYS A 35 -6.84 -20.24 13.21
C LYS A 35 -8.05 -19.52 13.85
N PRO A 36 -9.01 -20.27 14.43
CA PRO A 36 -10.05 -19.68 15.27
C PRO A 36 -9.45 -18.81 16.39
N ASN A 37 -10.11 -17.72 16.74
CA ASN A 37 -9.69 -16.74 17.76
C ASN A 37 -8.38 -15.98 17.44
N GLN A 38 -7.85 -16.10 16.24
CA GLN A 38 -6.72 -15.30 15.80
C GLN A 38 -7.17 -13.90 15.41
N VAL A 39 -6.52 -12.88 15.97
CA VAL A 39 -6.72 -11.48 15.54
C VAL A 39 -5.84 -11.21 14.32
N ILE A 40 -6.42 -10.66 13.28
CA ILE A 40 -5.74 -10.34 12.02
C ILE A 40 -6.08 -8.91 11.58
N LEU A 41 -5.15 -8.25 10.92
CA LEU A 41 -5.41 -7.00 10.23
C LEU A 41 -5.92 -7.30 8.83
N ILE A 42 -7.02 -6.71 8.46
CA ILE A 42 -7.63 -6.85 7.14
C ILE A 42 -7.82 -5.47 6.51
N GLN A 43 -7.67 -5.41 5.21
CA GLN A 43 -8.05 -4.25 4.41
C GLN A 43 -9.37 -4.56 3.70
N VAL A 44 -10.35 -3.68 3.85
CA VAL A 44 -11.58 -3.72 3.06
C VAL A 44 -11.28 -3.15 1.68
N LEU A 45 -11.37 -3.96 0.65
CA LEU A 45 -11.13 -3.56 -0.74
C LEU A 45 -12.40 -3.05 -1.41
N LYS A 46 -13.55 -3.59 -1.03
CA LYS A 46 -14.87 -3.21 -1.51
C LYS A 46 -15.88 -3.43 -0.40
N ASP A 47 -16.79 -2.49 -0.27
CA ASP A 47 -17.92 -2.60 0.63
C ASP A 47 -18.93 -3.66 0.19
N GLU A 48 -19.84 -3.98 1.07
CA GLU A 48 -20.95 -4.87 0.79
C GLU A 48 -21.79 -4.34 -0.37
N ARG A 49 -22.22 -5.25 -1.23
CA ARG A 49 -23.05 -4.89 -2.37
C ARG A 49 -24.18 -5.92 -2.54
N GLY A 50 -25.39 -5.53 -2.18
CA GLY A 50 -26.55 -6.41 -2.22
C GLY A 50 -26.34 -7.59 -1.27
N GLN A 51 -26.43 -8.81 -1.80
CA GLN A 51 -26.22 -10.05 -1.02
C GLN A 51 -24.76 -10.49 -0.93
N LYS A 52 -23.83 -9.71 -1.51
CA LYS A 52 -22.38 -10.01 -1.46
C LYS A 52 -21.76 -9.28 -0.31
N GLY A 53 -21.11 -10.01 0.59
CA GLY A 53 -20.31 -9.42 1.67
C GLY A 53 -19.12 -8.64 1.15
N ALA A 54 -18.49 -7.87 2.03
CA ALA A 54 -17.32 -7.06 1.75
C ALA A 54 -16.15 -7.91 1.22
N ALA A 55 -15.39 -7.36 0.27
CA ALA A 55 -14.16 -7.98 -0.21
C ALA A 55 -12.99 -7.59 0.69
N LEU A 56 -12.39 -8.56 1.34
CA LEU A 56 -11.33 -8.40 2.33
C LEU A 56 -10.00 -8.95 1.81
N SER A 57 -8.90 -8.36 2.28
CA SER A 57 -7.55 -8.85 2.02
C SER A 57 -6.66 -8.71 3.26
N THR A 58 -5.79 -9.67 3.48
CA THR A 58 -4.68 -9.56 4.45
C THR A 58 -3.45 -8.91 3.82
N PHE A 59 -3.39 -8.83 2.50
CA PHE A 59 -2.36 -8.06 1.79
C PHE A 59 -2.76 -6.59 1.80
N ILE A 60 -1.98 -5.79 2.52
CA ILE A 60 -2.24 -4.35 2.69
C ILE A 60 -1.63 -3.60 1.52
N SER A 61 -2.36 -2.60 1.02
CA SER A 61 -1.88 -1.67 -0.01
C SER A 61 -2.20 -0.24 0.40
N ILE A 62 -1.19 0.61 0.45
CA ILE A 62 -1.30 2.02 0.82
C ILE A 62 -1.03 2.84 -0.44
N ALA A 63 -2.03 3.60 -0.86
CA ALA A 63 -1.95 4.40 -2.06
C ALA A 63 -1.38 5.79 -1.75
N GLY A 64 -0.19 6.08 -2.28
CA GLY A 64 0.36 7.43 -2.38
C GLY A 64 -0.11 8.14 -3.66
N LYS A 65 0.42 9.34 -3.90
CA LYS A 65 0.14 10.11 -5.12
C LYS A 65 0.77 9.43 -6.35
N TYR A 66 2.04 9.05 -6.26
CA TYR A 66 2.83 8.50 -7.36
C TYR A 66 3.08 7.01 -7.25
N THR A 67 2.91 6.45 -6.06
CA THR A 67 3.24 5.06 -5.77
C THR A 67 2.12 4.36 -5.01
N VAL A 68 2.19 3.03 -4.97
CA VAL A 68 1.42 2.19 -4.04
C VAL A 68 2.41 1.33 -3.28
N LEU A 69 2.42 1.47 -1.97
CA LEU A 69 3.22 0.65 -1.07
C LEU A 69 2.45 -0.62 -0.68
N MET A 70 3.12 -1.75 -0.80
CA MET A 70 2.61 -3.05 -0.33
C MET A 70 3.53 -3.54 0.81
N PRO A 71 3.22 -3.18 2.07
CA PRO A 71 4.16 -3.36 3.17
C PRO A 71 4.40 -4.82 3.57
N ASN A 72 3.47 -5.71 3.25
CA ASN A 72 3.54 -7.14 3.59
C ASN A 72 3.55 -8.06 2.35
N THR A 73 4.01 -7.55 1.21
CA THR A 73 4.12 -8.34 -0.03
C THR A 73 5.57 -8.29 -0.53
N PRO A 74 6.45 -9.18 -0.04
CA PRO A 74 7.85 -9.20 -0.45
C PRO A 74 7.96 -9.49 -1.95
N LYS A 75 8.90 -8.81 -2.61
CA LYS A 75 9.09 -8.88 -4.08
C LYS A 75 7.85 -8.51 -4.91
N GLY A 76 6.80 -8.01 -4.27
CA GLY A 76 5.70 -7.38 -4.97
C GLY A 76 6.15 -6.00 -5.45
N GLY A 77 5.73 -5.60 -6.65
CA GLY A 77 6.03 -4.26 -7.12
C GLY A 77 6.35 -4.20 -8.60
N GLY A 78 6.66 -3.00 -9.03
CA GLY A 78 7.02 -2.73 -10.40
C GLY A 78 6.44 -1.43 -10.94
N ILE A 79 6.00 -1.47 -12.17
CA ILE A 79 5.50 -0.31 -12.89
C ILE A 79 4.09 -0.59 -13.35
N SER A 80 3.19 0.37 -13.16
CA SER A 80 1.79 0.26 -13.61
C SER A 80 1.70 -0.28 -15.04
N ARG A 81 0.78 -1.20 -15.27
CA ARG A 81 0.51 -1.75 -16.60
C ARG A 81 -0.04 -0.70 -17.57
N LYS A 82 -0.59 0.40 -17.05
CA LYS A 82 -1.11 1.52 -17.84
C LYS A 82 -0.02 2.44 -18.41
N ILE A 83 1.24 2.28 -18.00
CA ILE A 83 2.37 2.98 -18.60
C ILE A 83 2.90 2.12 -19.76
N PHE A 84 2.53 2.46 -20.97
CA PHE A 84 2.85 1.67 -22.15
C PHE A 84 4.19 2.02 -22.79
N ASN A 85 4.66 3.27 -22.60
CA ASN A 85 5.89 3.76 -23.23
C ASN A 85 7.13 3.01 -22.68
N PRO A 86 7.91 2.29 -23.52
CA PRO A 86 9.07 1.56 -23.07
C PRO A 86 10.19 2.44 -22.49
N GLY A 87 10.33 3.68 -23.03
CA GLY A 87 11.31 4.66 -22.56
C GLY A 87 11.01 5.13 -21.13
N GLU A 88 9.76 5.46 -20.85
CA GLU A 88 9.30 5.83 -19.51
C GLU A 88 9.47 4.66 -18.52
N ARG A 89 9.08 3.47 -18.93
CA ARG A 89 9.28 2.26 -18.12
C ARG A 89 10.75 2.03 -17.77
N LYS A 90 11.68 2.27 -18.71
CA LYS A 90 13.13 2.17 -18.48
C LYS A 90 13.59 3.20 -17.46
N LYS A 91 13.17 4.47 -17.61
CA LYS A 91 13.48 5.55 -16.65
C LYS A 91 13.00 5.21 -15.24
N ILE A 92 11.73 4.80 -15.09
CA ILE A 92 11.15 4.42 -13.80
C ILE A 92 11.91 3.25 -13.18
N ARG A 93 12.29 2.24 -13.96
CA ARG A 93 13.06 1.09 -13.47
C ARG A 93 14.43 1.51 -12.94
N THR A 94 15.09 2.44 -13.63
CA THR A 94 16.36 3.03 -13.16
C THR A 94 16.16 3.75 -11.82
N ILE A 95 15.09 4.54 -11.67
CA ILE A 95 14.76 5.23 -10.42
C ILE A 95 14.51 4.20 -9.30
N LEU A 96 13.67 3.20 -9.53
CA LEU A 96 13.37 2.16 -8.54
C LEU A 96 14.61 1.41 -8.06
N ASN A 97 15.56 1.14 -8.95
CA ASN A 97 16.83 0.48 -8.60
C ASN A 97 17.74 1.36 -7.71
N THR A 98 17.52 2.67 -7.67
CA THR A 98 18.28 3.62 -6.84
C THR A 98 17.61 3.99 -5.53
N ILE A 99 16.35 3.57 -5.33
CA ILE A 99 15.59 3.79 -4.09
C ILE A 99 15.76 2.57 -3.20
N SER A 100 16.07 2.81 -1.92
CA SER A 100 16.11 1.74 -0.92
C SER A 100 14.69 1.39 -0.47
N ILE A 101 14.22 0.22 -0.88
CA ILE A 101 12.93 -0.33 -0.45
C ILE A 101 13.22 -1.51 0.48
N PRO A 102 12.59 -1.58 1.67
CA PRO A 102 12.71 -2.73 2.56
C PRO A 102 12.38 -4.04 1.83
N LYS A 103 13.12 -5.11 2.11
CA LYS A 103 12.97 -6.40 1.41
C LYS A 103 11.60 -7.06 1.56
N GLU A 104 10.91 -6.74 2.64
CA GLU A 104 9.58 -7.23 2.96
C GLU A 104 8.48 -6.49 2.21
N MET A 105 8.81 -5.35 1.62
CA MET A 105 7.85 -4.45 0.99
C MET A 105 7.94 -4.50 -0.53
N GLY A 106 6.79 -4.28 -1.17
CA GLY A 106 6.68 -4.05 -2.60
C GLY A 106 6.25 -2.62 -2.90
N LEU A 107 6.70 -2.07 -4.02
CA LEU A 107 6.33 -0.74 -4.48
C LEU A 107 5.90 -0.77 -5.94
N ILE A 108 4.74 -0.22 -6.24
CA ILE A 108 4.27 -0.04 -7.62
C ILE A 108 4.24 1.45 -7.94
N VAL A 109 4.89 1.85 -9.04
CA VAL A 109 4.76 3.23 -9.55
C VAL A 109 3.48 3.35 -10.37
N ARG A 110 2.64 4.33 -10.01
CA ARG A 110 1.37 4.66 -10.67
C ARG A 110 1.62 5.46 -11.96
N THR A 111 0.58 5.61 -12.78
CA THR A 111 0.63 6.46 -13.98
C THR A 111 0.99 7.91 -13.67
N ALA A 112 0.49 8.46 -12.57
CA ALA A 112 0.84 9.80 -12.09
C ALA A 112 2.33 9.98 -11.77
N GLY A 113 3.06 8.90 -11.52
CA GLY A 113 4.51 8.90 -11.26
C GLY A 113 5.39 8.75 -12.51
N SER A 114 4.80 8.69 -13.72
CA SER A 114 5.54 8.40 -14.96
C SER A 114 6.64 9.43 -15.25
N ASN A 115 6.36 10.71 -15.07
CA ASN A 115 7.27 11.81 -15.39
C ASN A 115 7.86 12.49 -14.13
N LYS A 116 7.77 11.84 -12.98
CA LYS A 116 8.24 12.41 -11.71
C LYS A 116 9.71 12.09 -11.45
N THR A 117 10.33 12.94 -10.64
CA THR A 117 11.75 12.78 -10.28
C THR A 117 11.93 11.67 -9.25
N LYS A 118 13.18 11.24 -9.05
CA LYS A 118 13.54 10.30 -7.97
C LYS A 118 13.13 10.85 -6.60
N ASN A 119 13.30 12.15 -6.38
CA ASN A 119 12.98 12.79 -5.11
C ASN A 119 11.48 12.75 -4.83
N ASP A 120 10.65 13.03 -5.82
CA ASP A 120 9.18 12.98 -5.69
C ASP A 120 8.70 11.56 -5.34
N ILE A 121 9.22 10.56 -6.05
CA ILE A 121 8.87 9.15 -5.80
C ILE A 121 9.35 8.71 -4.42
N ASN A 122 10.56 9.12 -4.01
CA ASN A 122 11.09 8.78 -2.70
C ASN A 122 10.32 9.47 -1.57
N HIS A 123 9.94 10.74 -1.73
CA HIS A 123 9.12 11.46 -0.76
C HIS A 123 7.75 10.78 -0.56
N ASP A 124 7.09 10.42 -1.66
CA ASP A 124 5.80 9.71 -1.64
C ASP A 124 5.93 8.34 -0.94
N LEU A 125 7.02 7.62 -1.21
CA LEU A 125 7.35 6.36 -0.53
C LEU A 125 7.52 6.56 0.98
N GLN A 126 8.29 7.57 1.41
CA GLN A 126 8.53 7.83 2.82
C GLN A 126 7.23 8.19 3.56
N THR A 127 6.36 8.97 2.93
CA THR A 127 5.02 9.28 3.44
C THR A 127 4.20 8.01 3.62
N SER A 128 4.21 7.12 2.63
CA SER A 128 3.50 5.83 2.71
C SER A 128 4.06 4.91 3.80
N ILE A 129 5.38 4.89 3.99
CA ILE A 129 6.04 4.14 5.07
C ILE A 129 5.65 4.70 6.45
N LYS A 130 5.58 6.03 6.59
CA LYS A 130 5.13 6.68 7.82
C LYS A 130 3.70 6.25 8.16
N THR A 131 2.78 6.34 7.20
CA THR A 131 1.40 5.88 7.36
C THR A 131 1.33 4.41 7.76
N TRP A 132 2.17 3.55 7.17
CA TRP A 132 2.24 2.15 7.56
C TRP A 132 2.68 1.95 9.01
N ASN A 133 3.67 2.73 9.47
CA ASN A 133 4.13 2.65 10.85
C ASN A 133 3.05 3.12 11.83
N GLU A 134 2.30 4.17 11.50
CA GLU A 134 1.15 4.63 12.29
C GLU A 134 0.05 3.55 12.36
N ILE A 135 -0.26 2.89 11.24
CA ILE A 135 -1.21 1.77 11.20
C ILE A 135 -0.75 0.63 12.12
N LYS A 136 0.54 0.25 12.06
CA LYS A 136 1.08 -0.81 12.92
C LYS A 136 0.97 -0.45 14.39
N GLU A 137 1.37 0.75 14.75
CA GLU A 137 1.33 1.21 16.14
C GLU A 137 -0.12 1.25 16.67
N THR A 138 -1.05 1.79 15.88
CA THR A 138 -2.47 1.80 16.25
C THR A 138 -3.02 0.39 16.38
N ALA A 139 -2.68 -0.52 15.48
CA ALA A 139 -3.15 -1.90 15.51
C ALA A 139 -2.64 -2.65 16.75
N LEU A 140 -1.39 -2.43 17.15
CA LEU A 140 -0.79 -3.07 18.33
C LEU A 140 -1.42 -2.55 19.64
N ASN A 141 -1.86 -1.29 19.67
CA ASN A 141 -2.45 -0.65 20.85
C ASN A 141 -3.98 -0.76 20.91
N SER A 142 -4.61 -1.38 19.90
CA SER A 142 -6.06 -1.47 19.80
C SER A 142 -6.58 -2.85 20.19
N ILE A 143 -7.79 -2.88 20.77
CA ILE A 143 -8.51 -4.13 21.07
C ILE A 143 -9.40 -4.46 19.87
N ALA A 144 -9.27 -5.68 19.35
CA ALA A 144 -10.11 -6.14 18.24
C ALA A 144 -11.56 -6.46 18.70
N PRO A 145 -12.58 -6.18 17.88
CA PRO A 145 -12.51 -5.53 16.57
C PRO A 145 -12.46 -4.00 16.68
N SER A 146 -11.61 -3.34 15.91
CA SER A 146 -11.55 -1.87 15.86
C SER A 146 -11.14 -1.35 14.48
N LEU A 147 -11.59 -0.13 14.14
CA LEU A 147 -11.14 0.57 12.95
C LEU A 147 -9.74 1.15 13.21
N ILE A 148 -8.75 0.70 12.46
CA ILE A 148 -7.35 1.09 12.65
C ILE A 148 -6.98 2.29 11.80
N HIS A 149 -7.40 2.29 10.53
CA HIS A 149 -7.09 3.34 9.58
C HIS A 149 -8.18 3.44 8.53
N GLU A 150 -8.57 4.65 8.21
CA GLU A 150 -9.55 4.95 7.18
C GLU A 150 -8.95 5.89 6.13
N GLU A 151 -8.94 5.45 4.89
CA GLU A 151 -8.47 6.25 3.74
C GLU A 151 -9.64 6.96 3.02
N SER A 152 -10.83 6.96 3.62
CA SER A 152 -12.09 7.25 2.94
C SER A 152 -12.45 8.73 2.80
N ASP A 153 -11.60 9.67 3.22
CA ASP A 153 -11.87 11.09 2.99
C ASP A 153 -11.80 11.38 1.48
N ILE A 154 -12.98 11.59 0.89
CA ILE A 154 -13.13 11.86 -0.54
C ILE A 154 -12.32 13.10 -0.97
N ILE A 155 -12.18 14.09 -0.09
CA ILE A 155 -11.40 15.31 -0.35
C ILE A 155 -9.93 14.95 -0.51
N LYS A 156 -9.36 14.20 0.44
CA LYS A 156 -7.97 13.76 0.37
C LYS A 156 -7.71 12.88 -0.86
N ARG A 157 -8.63 11.96 -1.16
CA ARG A 157 -8.53 11.09 -2.34
C ARG A 157 -8.56 11.90 -3.63
N THR A 158 -9.48 12.86 -3.75
CA THR A 158 -9.60 13.70 -4.92
C THR A 158 -8.34 14.57 -5.10
N LEU A 159 -7.86 15.20 -4.04
CA LEU A 159 -6.64 15.98 -4.08
C LEU A 159 -5.43 15.13 -4.46
N ARG A 160 -5.28 13.95 -3.86
CA ARG A 160 -4.18 13.03 -4.18
C ARG A 160 -4.17 12.63 -5.66
N ASP A 161 -5.34 12.30 -6.21
CA ASP A 161 -5.43 11.67 -7.52
C ASP A 161 -5.66 12.66 -8.67
N MET A 162 -6.22 13.84 -8.40
CA MET A 162 -6.63 14.80 -9.43
C MET A 162 -5.88 16.15 -9.38
N TYR A 163 -5.32 16.52 -8.23
CA TYR A 163 -4.57 17.77 -8.12
C TYR A 163 -3.22 17.67 -8.84
N ASP A 164 -2.95 18.64 -9.70
CA ASP A 164 -1.70 18.81 -10.43
C ASP A 164 -1.26 20.29 -10.47
N GLU A 165 -0.12 20.57 -11.10
CA GLU A 165 0.45 21.92 -11.22
C GLU A 165 -0.38 22.85 -12.11
N ASP A 166 -1.23 22.29 -12.99
CA ASP A 166 -2.12 23.03 -13.90
C ASP A 166 -3.46 23.41 -13.24
N THR A 167 -3.70 22.98 -12.01
CA THR A 167 -4.94 23.24 -11.28
C THR A 167 -5.00 24.69 -10.80
N ASN A 168 -5.89 25.49 -11.39
CA ASN A 168 -6.04 26.93 -11.08
C ASN A 168 -6.76 27.19 -9.76
N SER A 169 -7.76 26.39 -9.41
CA SER A 169 -8.54 26.58 -8.18
C SER A 169 -9.17 25.28 -7.71
N ILE A 170 -9.38 25.20 -6.39
CA ILE A 170 -10.08 24.10 -5.75
C ILE A 170 -11.22 24.70 -4.93
N VAL A 171 -12.45 24.33 -5.28
CA VAL A 171 -13.65 24.78 -4.56
C VAL A 171 -14.20 23.62 -3.73
N ILE A 172 -14.35 23.86 -2.43
CA ILE A 172 -14.83 22.85 -1.48
C ILE A 172 -15.96 23.44 -0.65
N GLU A 173 -17.06 22.72 -0.57
CA GLU A 173 -18.18 23.12 0.25
C GLU A 173 -17.89 22.91 1.74
N GLY A 174 -18.22 23.94 2.52
CA GLY A 174 -18.17 23.90 3.99
C GLY A 174 -16.79 24.12 4.60
N ASN A 175 -16.78 24.72 5.78
CA ASN A 175 -15.55 25.07 6.51
C ASN A 175 -14.71 23.85 6.94
N GLU A 176 -15.36 22.74 7.29
CA GLU A 176 -14.64 21.52 7.65
C GLU A 176 -13.90 20.89 6.47
N GLY A 177 -14.57 20.82 5.31
CA GLY A 177 -13.96 20.36 4.07
C GLY A 177 -12.78 21.22 3.66
N TYR A 178 -12.91 22.53 3.73
CA TYR A 178 -11.85 23.48 3.46
C TYR A 178 -10.63 23.28 4.38
N LYS A 179 -10.84 23.19 5.69
CA LYS A 179 -9.75 22.95 6.66
C LYS A 179 -9.02 21.63 6.42
N LYS A 180 -9.77 20.55 6.11
CA LYS A 180 -9.18 19.24 5.77
C LYS A 180 -8.30 19.31 4.53
N ALA A 181 -8.78 19.98 3.47
CA ALA A 181 -8.00 20.18 2.25
C ALA A 181 -6.75 21.01 2.51
N GLN A 182 -6.87 22.12 3.22
CA GLN A 182 -5.75 22.99 3.56
C GLN A 182 -4.68 22.25 4.38
N THR A 183 -5.08 21.40 5.31
CA THR A 183 -4.16 20.58 6.11
C THR A 183 -3.42 19.54 5.26
N PHE A 184 -4.12 18.97 4.27
CA PHE A 184 -3.54 17.96 3.39
C PHE A 184 -2.57 18.53 2.36
N MET A 185 -2.75 19.82 1.98
CA MET A 185 -1.93 20.50 0.97
C MET A 185 -0.69 21.21 1.55
N LYS A 186 -0.60 21.37 2.88
CA LYS A 186 0.58 21.87 3.58
C LYS A 186 1.65 20.80 3.75
#